data_e1127c43c3b19fb8360c284a4dc125af
#
_entry.id   e1127c43c3b19fb8360c284a4dc125af
#
_cell.length_a   1.000
_cell.length_b   1.000
_cell.length_c   1.000
_cell.angle_alpha   90.00
_cell.angle_beta   90.00
_cell.angle_gamma   90.00
#
_symmetry.space_group_name_H-M   'P 1'
#
loop_
_entity.id
_entity.type
_entity.pdbx_description
1 polymer ?
#
loop_
_entity_poly.entity_id
_entity_poly.type
_entity_poly.pdbx_seq_one_letter_code
_entity_poly.pdbx_strand_id
1 'polypeptide(L)'
;QGFGVPSQRGTQIEYFLPVDGDTLVKDLFANMGNYLITSSNYGHQTELKIDSILQHFDFNNPSGSVPALLQLKKMFTKLPGYSPTFRKVQELDKIILQCLGIWVAAYSFQEGYATGDTLHVNFQAICRNYSGVQLGIKNNGLMIGDTTTQLEIQKNFNRKLILNSISTTTQPYWLQSPIKH
;
A
#
# COMPACT_ATOMS: atom_id res chain seq x y z
N GLN A 1 19.12 14.82 -20.58
CA GLN A 1 17.81 15.47 -20.76
C GLN A 1 17.16 14.82 -21.96
N GLY A 2 16.14 13.98 -21.74
CA GLY A 2 15.35 13.42 -22.82
C GLY A 2 14.47 14.51 -23.45
N PHE A 3 14.51 14.64 -24.76
CA PHE A 3 13.53 15.44 -25.46
C PHE A 3 12.18 14.75 -25.32
N GLY A 4 11.30 15.31 -24.49
CA GLY A 4 9.95 14.81 -24.36
C GLY A 4 9.20 14.94 -25.69
N VAL A 5 8.59 13.86 -26.12
CA VAL A 5 7.62 13.95 -27.24
C VAL A 5 6.38 14.66 -26.71
N PRO A 6 5.83 15.66 -27.40
CA PRO A 6 4.61 16.32 -26.98
C PRO A 6 3.48 15.27 -26.83
N SER A 7 2.67 15.41 -25.79
CA SER A 7 1.57 14.48 -25.56
C SER A 7 0.59 14.53 -26.74
N GLN A 8 0.41 13.41 -27.38
CA GLN A 8 -0.60 13.26 -28.43
C GLN A 8 -1.97 13.04 -27.77
N ARG A 9 -2.97 13.78 -28.25
CA ARG A 9 -4.36 13.62 -27.81
C ARG A 9 -5.16 13.01 -28.95
N GLY A 10 -6.04 12.09 -28.63
CA GLY A 10 -6.91 11.43 -29.60
C GLY A 10 -6.93 9.91 -29.38
N THR A 11 -7.69 9.24 -30.22
CA THR A 11 -7.77 7.77 -30.21
C THR A 11 -6.59 7.21 -31.00
N GLN A 12 -5.79 6.36 -30.37
CA GLN A 12 -4.75 5.60 -31.05
C GLN A 12 -5.20 4.14 -31.11
N ILE A 13 -5.14 3.52 -32.28
CA ILE A 13 -5.46 2.11 -32.47
C ILE A 13 -4.16 1.34 -32.44
N GLU A 14 -4.07 0.38 -31.53
CA GLU A 14 -2.95 -0.55 -31.43
C GLU A 14 -3.43 -1.99 -31.70
N TYR A 15 -2.60 -2.75 -32.39
CA TYR A 15 -2.89 -4.14 -32.75
C TYR A 15 -2.01 -5.06 -31.92
N PHE A 16 -2.64 -6.02 -31.23
CA PHE A 16 -1.95 -7.00 -30.40
C PHE A 16 -2.09 -8.39 -31.03
N LEU A 17 -0.98 -9.11 -31.14
CA LEU A 17 -0.96 -10.51 -31.56
C LEU A 17 -0.55 -11.35 -30.35
N PRO A 18 -1.34 -12.36 -29.94
CA PRO A 18 -0.93 -13.27 -28.88
C PRO A 18 0.27 -14.09 -29.37
N VAL A 19 1.35 -14.10 -28.60
CA VAL A 19 2.57 -14.86 -28.88
C VAL A 19 2.49 -16.25 -28.22
N ASP A 20 1.78 -16.35 -27.10
CA ASP A 20 1.57 -17.57 -26.33
C ASP A 20 0.29 -17.46 -25.49
N GLY A 21 -0.30 -18.60 -25.13
CA GLY A 21 -1.54 -18.68 -24.36
C GLY A 21 -2.80 -18.73 -25.20
N ASP A 22 -3.95 -18.40 -24.60
CA ASP A 22 -5.25 -18.45 -25.24
C ASP A 22 -5.42 -17.37 -26.30
N THR A 23 -6.10 -17.71 -27.39
CA THR A 23 -6.42 -16.74 -28.45
C THR A 23 -7.33 -15.65 -27.94
N LEU A 24 -6.92 -14.38 -28.06
CA LEU A 24 -7.71 -13.23 -27.72
C LEU A 24 -8.91 -13.07 -28.66
N VAL A 25 -10.12 -13.21 -28.15
CA VAL A 25 -11.33 -13.15 -28.97
C VAL A 25 -11.99 -11.76 -28.90
N LYS A 26 -12.00 -11.09 -27.76
CA LYS A 26 -12.72 -9.81 -27.56
C LYS A 26 -12.07 -8.82 -26.60
N ASP A 27 -11.28 -9.28 -25.64
CA ASP A 27 -10.73 -8.47 -24.57
C ASP A 27 -9.33 -8.96 -24.21
N LEU A 28 -8.37 -8.03 -24.17
CA LEU A 28 -6.97 -8.29 -23.78
C LEU A 28 -6.87 -8.84 -22.34
N PHE A 29 -7.83 -8.49 -21.50
CA PHE A 29 -7.87 -8.87 -20.08
C PHE A 29 -8.90 -9.97 -19.78
N ALA A 30 -9.51 -10.55 -20.83
CA ALA A 30 -10.41 -11.69 -20.67
C ALA A 30 -9.70 -12.79 -19.87
N ASN A 31 -10.34 -13.31 -18.85
CA ASN A 31 -9.84 -14.36 -17.94
C ASN A 31 -8.82 -13.90 -16.86
N MET A 32 -8.30 -12.69 -16.87
CA MET A 32 -7.40 -12.23 -15.78
C MET A 32 -8.12 -12.14 -14.41
N GLY A 33 -9.41 -11.82 -14.40
CA GLY A 33 -10.24 -11.78 -13.18
C GLY A 33 -10.64 -13.16 -12.65
N ASN A 34 -10.76 -14.14 -13.55
CA ASN A 34 -11.31 -15.46 -13.20
C ASN A 34 -10.41 -16.28 -12.29
N TYR A 35 -9.10 -16.06 -12.28
CA TYR A 35 -8.19 -16.88 -11.49
C TYR A 35 -8.42 -16.75 -9.97
N LEU A 36 -8.74 -15.55 -9.47
CA LEU A 36 -9.09 -15.36 -8.07
C LEU A 36 -10.49 -15.90 -7.74
N ILE A 37 -11.40 -15.88 -8.72
CA ILE A 37 -12.81 -16.26 -8.57
C ILE A 37 -12.99 -17.76 -8.65
N THR A 38 -12.29 -18.43 -9.56
CA THR A 38 -12.47 -19.86 -9.84
C THR A 38 -11.78 -20.77 -8.84
N SER A 39 -10.81 -20.27 -8.07
CA SER A 39 -10.00 -21.11 -7.19
C SER A 39 -10.66 -21.45 -5.85
N SER A 40 -11.77 -20.80 -5.45
CA SER A 40 -12.50 -21.14 -4.23
C SER A 40 -13.85 -20.44 -4.11
N ASN A 41 -14.78 -20.99 -3.29
CA ASN A 41 -16.03 -20.34 -2.89
C ASN A 41 -15.82 -18.95 -2.26
N TYR A 42 -14.65 -18.69 -1.71
CA TYR A 42 -14.26 -17.37 -1.18
C TYR A 42 -14.00 -16.34 -2.27
N GLY A 43 -13.58 -16.74 -3.46
CA GLY A 43 -13.30 -15.83 -4.57
C GLY A 43 -14.56 -15.07 -4.99
N HIS A 44 -15.67 -15.77 -5.22
CA HIS A 44 -16.93 -15.14 -5.59
C HIS A 44 -17.48 -14.20 -4.49
N GLN A 45 -17.39 -14.62 -3.22
CA GLN A 45 -17.79 -13.74 -2.10
C GLN A 45 -16.92 -12.49 -2.02
N THR A 46 -15.64 -12.60 -2.33
CA THR A 46 -14.70 -11.48 -2.36
C THR A 46 -15.07 -10.48 -3.46
N GLU A 47 -15.43 -10.99 -4.64
CA GLU A 47 -15.90 -10.16 -5.76
C GLU A 47 -17.17 -9.40 -5.41
N LEU A 48 -18.20 -10.08 -4.90
CA LEU A 48 -19.43 -9.44 -4.45
C LEU A 48 -19.16 -8.35 -3.40
N LYS A 49 -18.19 -8.58 -2.53
CA LYS A 49 -17.79 -7.58 -1.53
C LYS A 49 -17.12 -6.37 -2.16
N ILE A 50 -16.28 -6.56 -3.18
CA ILE A 50 -15.64 -5.48 -3.94
C ILE A 50 -16.72 -4.65 -4.64
N ASP A 51 -17.64 -5.28 -5.36
CA ASP A 51 -18.73 -4.61 -6.07
C ASP A 51 -19.60 -3.80 -5.10
N SER A 52 -19.94 -4.37 -3.95
CA SER A 52 -20.67 -3.67 -2.91
C SER A 52 -19.94 -2.42 -2.41
N ILE A 53 -18.62 -2.51 -2.21
CA ILE A 53 -17.82 -1.35 -1.79
C ILE A 53 -17.81 -0.27 -2.87
N LEU A 54 -17.63 -0.64 -4.13
CA LEU A 54 -17.60 0.29 -5.26
C LEU A 54 -18.94 1.00 -5.43
N GLN A 55 -20.06 0.28 -5.31
CA GLN A 55 -21.41 0.84 -5.45
C GLN A 55 -21.78 1.83 -4.33
N HIS A 56 -21.24 1.63 -3.11
CA HIS A 56 -21.56 2.45 -1.95
C HIS A 56 -20.46 3.43 -1.58
N PHE A 57 -19.47 3.60 -2.44
CA PHE A 57 -18.36 4.52 -2.17
C PHE A 57 -18.81 5.98 -2.28
N ASP A 58 -18.62 6.73 -1.19
CA ASP A 58 -18.91 8.16 -1.15
C ASP A 58 -17.62 8.97 -1.16
N PHE A 59 -17.42 9.77 -2.21
CA PHE A 59 -16.25 10.64 -2.35
C PHE A 59 -16.18 11.74 -1.28
N ASN A 60 -17.32 12.15 -0.73
CA ASN A 60 -17.37 13.15 0.33
C ASN A 60 -17.08 12.55 1.71
N ASN A 61 -17.28 11.23 1.87
CA ASN A 61 -17.03 10.50 3.11
C ASN A 61 -16.31 9.16 2.84
N PRO A 62 -15.07 9.18 2.33
CA PRO A 62 -14.34 7.95 2.01
C PRO A 62 -14.08 7.07 3.24
N SER A 63 -14.00 7.66 4.44
CA SER A 63 -13.79 6.90 5.68
C SER A 63 -14.96 5.98 6.03
N GLY A 64 -16.16 6.24 5.52
CA GLY A 64 -17.32 5.36 5.65
C GLY A 64 -17.12 3.97 5.04
N SER A 65 -16.24 3.84 4.04
CA SER A 65 -15.91 2.56 3.41
C SER A 65 -14.89 1.71 4.20
N VAL A 66 -14.22 2.28 5.20
CA VAL A 66 -13.13 1.59 5.93
C VAL A 66 -13.58 0.29 6.60
N PRO A 67 -14.75 0.21 7.27
CA PRO A 67 -15.19 -1.06 7.86
C PRO A 67 -15.35 -2.18 6.82
N ALA A 68 -15.87 -1.85 5.65
CA ALA A 68 -16.03 -2.82 4.55
C ALA A 68 -14.68 -3.23 3.94
N LEU A 69 -13.75 -2.29 3.79
CA LEU A 69 -12.37 -2.56 3.33
C LEU A 69 -11.61 -3.46 4.32
N LEU A 70 -11.78 -3.27 5.63
CA LEU A 70 -11.18 -4.13 6.65
C LEU A 70 -11.76 -5.56 6.60
N GLN A 71 -13.07 -5.71 6.31
CA GLN A 71 -13.67 -7.03 6.08
C GLN A 71 -13.09 -7.68 4.83
N LEU A 72 -12.98 -6.93 3.73
CA LEU A 72 -12.38 -7.39 2.49
C LEU A 72 -10.93 -7.84 2.71
N LYS A 73 -10.14 -7.09 3.46
CA LYS A 73 -8.77 -7.49 3.83
C LYS A 73 -8.73 -8.84 4.55
N LYS A 74 -9.65 -9.06 5.52
CA LYS A 74 -9.77 -10.35 6.22
C LYS A 74 -10.16 -11.49 5.27
N MET A 75 -10.95 -11.22 4.23
CA MET A 75 -11.28 -12.22 3.22
C MET A 75 -10.04 -12.59 2.39
N PHE A 76 -9.26 -11.60 1.95
CA PHE A 76 -8.01 -11.85 1.21
C PHE A 76 -6.99 -12.65 2.00
N THR A 77 -6.88 -12.45 3.31
CA THR A 77 -5.95 -13.23 4.15
C THR A 77 -6.32 -14.70 4.31
N LYS A 78 -7.58 -15.07 4.00
CA LYS A 78 -8.05 -16.47 4.00
C LYS A 78 -7.86 -17.18 2.67
N LEU A 79 -7.55 -16.45 1.60
CA LEU A 79 -7.24 -17.05 0.31
C LEU A 79 -5.88 -17.76 0.38
N PRO A 80 -5.68 -18.85 -0.37
CA PRO A 80 -4.40 -19.55 -0.41
C PRO A 80 -3.26 -18.55 -0.71
N GLY A 81 -2.14 -18.70 -0.01
CA GLY A 81 -0.99 -17.78 -0.07
C GLY A 81 -0.31 -17.77 -1.44
N TYR A 82 -0.93 -17.12 -2.40
CA TYR A 82 -0.38 -16.86 -3.73
C TYR A 82 0.19 -15.44 -3.80
N SER A 83 1.30 -15.26 -4.52
CA SER A 83 2.00 -13.97 -4.62
C SER A 83 1.11 -12.76 -4.95
N PRO A 84 0.12 -12.85 -5.87
CA PRO A 84 -0.83 -11.77 -6.12
C PRO A 84 -1.69 -11.38 -4.92
N THR A 85 -2.09 -12.35 -4.09
CA THR A 85 -2.93 -12.10 -2.90
C THR A 85 -2.21 -11.21 -1.89
N PHE A 86 -0.91 -11.45 -1.68
CA PHE A 86 -0.10 -10.62 -0.79
C PHE A 86 -0.04 -9.15 -1.26
N ARG A 87 0.15 -8.93 -2.58
CA ARG A 87 0.13 -7.58 -3.16
C ARG A 87 -1.22 -6.90 -2.96
N LYS A 88 -2.32 -7.64 -3.13
CA LYS A 88 -3.68 -7.09 -2.92
C LYS A 88 -3.93 -6.68 -1.47
N VAL A 89 -3.43 -7.42 -0.51
CA VAL A 89 -3.50 -7.02 0.91
C VAL A 89 -2.73 -5.73 1.16
N GLN A 90 -1.54 -5.58 0.59
CA GLN A 90 -0.76 -4.33 0.71
C GLN A 90 -1.44 -3.14 0.01
N GLU A 91 -2.07 -3.36 -1.15
CA GLU A 91 -2.85 -2.33 -1.85
C GLU A 91 -4.06 -1.90 -1.01
N LEU A 92 -4.77 -2.85 -0.39
CA LEU A 92 -5.88 -2.55 0.52
C LEU A 92 -5.42 -1.73 1.73
N ASP A 93 -4.27 -2.01 2.30
CA ASP A 93 -3.72 -1.20 3.40
C ASP A 93 -3.51 0.25 2.98
N LYS A 94 -2.97 0.47 1.78
CA LYS A 94 -2.80 1.83 1.22
C LYS A 94 -4.15 2.51 1.02
N ILE A 95 -5.13 1.81 0.45
CA ILE A 95 -6.48 2.35 0.22
C ILE A 95 -7.15 2.72 1.56
N ILE A 96 -7.04 1.87 2.57
CA ILE A 96 -7.58 2.13 3.92
C ILE A 96 -6.95 3.40 4.51
N LEU A 97 -5.62 3.54 4.43
CA LEU A 97 -4.92 4.72 4.91
C LEU A 97 -5.36 5.99 4.16
N GLN A 98 -5.56 5.90 2.84
CA GLN A 98 -6.07 7.01 2.03
C GLN A 98 -7.51 7.39 2.41
N CYS A 99 -8.40 6.42 2.60
CA CYS A 99 -9.78 6.67 3.03
C CYS A 99 -9.84 7.31 4.42
N LEU A 100 -8.95 6.93 5.32
CA LEU A 100 -8.81 7.55 6.65
C LEU A 100 -8.18 8.96 6.58
N GLY A 101 -7.59 9.33 5.44
CA GLY A 101 -6.83 10.57 5.30
C GLY A 101 -5.58 10.60 6.17
N ILE A 102 -4.96 9.45 6.39
CA ILE A 102 -3.74 9.32 7.19
C ILE A 102 -2.54 9.67 6.32
N TRP A 103 -1.72 10.59 6.81
CA TRP A 103 -0.41 10.88 6.29
C TRP A 103 0.61 10.71 7.40
N VAL A 104 1.73 10.08 7.07
CA VAL A 104 2.86 9.87 7.97
C VAL A 104 4.16 10.20 7.28
N ALA A 105 5.10 10.78 8.01
CA ALA A 105 6.46 11.01 7.56
C ALA A 105 7.44 10.74 8.71
N ALA A 106 8.59 10.22 8.36
CA ALA A 106 9.72 10.06 9.26
C ALA A 106 10.96 10.60 8.55
N TYR A 107 11.64 11.56 9.12
CA TYR A 107 12.81 12.16 8.53
C TYR A 107 13.88 12.43 9.57
N SER A 108 15.11 12.33 9.12
CA SER A 108 16.32 12.63 9.88
C SER A 108 16.85 14.01 9.50
N PHE A 109 17.58 14.64 10.40
CA PHE A 109 18.27 15.90 10.12
C PHE A 109 19.57 15.70 9.34
N GLN A 110 20.11 14.49 9.32
CA GLN A 110 21.36 14.14 8.65
C GLN A 110 21.09 13.22 7.49
N GLU A 111 21.83 13.39 6.40
CA GLU A 111 21.71 12.56 5.20
C GLU A 111 22.34 11.17 5.38
N GLY A 112 23.31 11.04 6.30
CA GLY A 112 24.01 9.81 6.59
C GLY A 112 24.42 9.68 8.06
N TYR A 113 24.50 8.45 8.51
CA TYR A 113 24.94 8.06 9.85
C TYR A 113 25.98 6.95 9.74
N ALA A 114 27.00 6.97 10.61
CA ALA A 114 27.91 5.88 10.73
C ALA A 114 27.33 4.71 11.56
N THR A 115 27.86 3.52 11.37
CA THR A 115 27.50 2.37 12.20
C THR A 115 27.89 2.67 13.65
N GLY A 116 26.95 2.49 14.57
CA GLY A 116 27.12 2.81 15.99
C GLY A 116 26.58 4.18 16.40
N ASP A 117 26.28 5.06 15.45
CA ASP A 117 25.67 6.36 15.74
C ASP A 117 24.25 6.21 16.30
N THR A 118 23.83 7.25 16.99
CA THR A 118 22.46 7.42 17.43
C THR A 118 21.65 8.16 16.36
N LEU A 119 20.59 7.51 15.85
CA LEU A 119 19.72 8.08 14.85
C LEU A 119 18.60 8.91 15.51
N HIS A 120 18.55 10.19 15.19
CA HIS A 120 17.48 11.10 15.58
C HIS A 120 16.46 11.23 14.44
N VAL A 121 15.22 10.80 14.70
CA VAL A 121 14.14 10.82 13.72
C VAL A 121 13.01 11.72 14.19
N ASN A 122 12.58 12.64 13.34
CA ASN A 122 11.32 13.34 13.52
C ASN A 122 10.22 12.54 12.84
N PHE A 123 9.28 12.08 13.63
CA PHE A 123 8.09 11.42 13.16
C PHE A 123 6.90 12.37 13.19
N GLN A 124 6.18 12.44 12.10
CA GLN A 124 4.95 13.25 11.98
C GLN A 124 3.83 12.38 11.47
N ALA A 125 2.63 12.60 11.99
CA ALA A 125 1.41 11.98 11.52
C ALA A 125 0.24 12.96 11.58
N ILE A 126 -0.70 12.83 10.66
CA ILE A 126 -1.98 13.51 10.67
C ILE A 126 -3.06 12.55 10.20
N CYS A 127 -4.22 12.59 10.85
CA CYS A 127 -5.43 11.90 10.40
C CYS A 127 -6.48 12.97 10.08
N ARG A 128 -7.04 12.95 8.84
CA ARG A 128 -7.94 14.01 8.39
C ARG A 128 -9.41 13.65 8.48
N ASN A 129 -9.75 12.37 8.28
CA ASN A 129 -11.12 11.99 7.95
C ASN A 129 -11.77 11.05 8.98
N TYR A 130 -11.06 10.62 10.02
CA TYR A 130 -11.59 9.61 10.92
C TYR A 130 -11.12 9.78 12.36
N SER A 131 -12.06 9.68 13.32
CA SER A 131 -11.74 9.67 14.76
C SER A 131 -11.44 8.25 15.24
N GLY A 132 -10.60 8.13 16.25
CA GLY A 132 -10.31 6.84 16.89
C GLY A 132 -9.14 6.06 16.29
N VAL A 133 -8.35 6.67 15.40
CA VAL A 133 -7.10 6.06 14.93
C VAL A 133 -6.09 6.03 16.06
N GLN A 134 -5.56 4.85 16.36
CA GLN A 134 -4.47 4.66 17.30
C GLN A 134 -3.16 4.45 16.54
N LEU A 135 -2.17 5.25 16.88
CA LEU A 135 -0.83 5.19 16.31
C LEU A 135 0.11 4.48 17.28
N GLY A 136 0.69 3.37 16.84
CA GLY A 136 1.80 2.70 17.52
C GLY A 136 3.04 2.73 16.63
N ILE A 137 4.18 3.18 17.15
CA ILE A 137 5.44 3.22 16.42
C ILE A 137 6.28 2.02 16.82
N LYS A 138 6.74 1.24 15.85
CA LYS A 138 7.58 0.05 16.09
C LYS A 138 8.90 0.16 15.33
N ASN A 139 9.96 -0.35 15.93
CA ASN A 139 11.24 -0.60 15.28
C ASN A 139 11.57 -2.09 15.38
N ASN A 140 11.82 -2.76 14.25
CA ASN A 140 12.08 -4.20 14.18
C ASN A 140 11.06 -5.06 14.96
N GLY A 141 9.76 -4.66 14.91
CA GLY A 141 8.68 -5.36 15.62
C GLY A 141 8.49 -4.96 17.09
N LEU A 142 9.46 -4.27 17.71
CA LEU A 142 9.36 -3.77 19.08
C LEU A 142 8.72 -2.37 19.08
N MET A 143 7.82 -2.14 20.04
CA MET A 143 7.22 -0.81 20.21
C MET A 143 8.28 0.20 20.66
N ILE A 144 8.29 1.37 20.01
CA ILE A 144 9.08 2.52 20.46
C ILE A 144 8.21 3.36 21.39
N GLY A 145 8.42 3.19 22.70
CA GLY A 145 7.60 3.78 23.75
C GLY A 145 6.43 2.86 24.14
N ASP A 146 5.94 3.06 25.32
CA ASP A 146 5.06 2.13 26.04
C ASP A 146 3.58 2.19 25.63
N THR A 147 3.19 3.17 24.79
CA THR A 147 1.78 3.41 24.51
C THR A 147 1.50 3.74 23.05
N THR A 148 0.35 3.27 22.58
CA THR A 148 -0.30 3.80 21.39
C THR A 148 -0.87 5.19 21.71
N THR A 149 -0.75 6.12 20.77
CA THR A 149 -1.33 7.45 20.89
C THR A 149 -2.55 7.56 19.97
N GLN A 150 -3.65 8.07 20.49
CA GLN A 150 -4.81 8.37 19.66
C GLN A 150 -4.52 9.64 18.84
N LEU A 151 -4.74 9.55 17.52
CA LEU A 151 -4.65 10.69 16.63
C LEU A 151 -5.94 11.49 16.70
N GLU A 152 -5.82 12.79 16.93
CA GLU A 152 -6.93 13.74 16.84
C GLU A 152 -7.14 14.12 15.36
N ILE A 153 -8.42 14.33 14.96
CA ILE A 153 -8.75 14.73 13.59
C ILE A 153 -8.13 16.09 13.29
N GLN A 154 -7.48 16.20 12.11
CA GLN A 154 -6.88 17.42 11.57
C GLN A 154 -5.83 18.08 12.50
N LYS A 155 -5.29 17.33 13.45
CA LYS A 155 -4.23 17.79 14.32
C LYS A 155 -2.92 17.06 14.01
N ASN A 156 -1.86 17.84 13.88
CA ASN A 156 -0.52 17.28 13.66
C ASN A 156 -0.02 16.60 14.92
N PHE A 157 0.35 15.34 14.79
CA PHE A 157 1.11 14.62 15.80
C PHE A 157 2.59 14.69 15.43
N ASN A 158 3.44 15.12 16.37
CA ASN A 158 4.89 15.19 16.18
C ASN A 158 5.58 14.47 17.33
N ARG A 159 6.55 13.63 17.03
CA ARG A 159 7.37 12.92 18.01
C ARG A 159 8.82 12.81 17.56
N LYS A 160 9.74 13.16 18.44
CA LYS A 160 11.16 12.87 18.26
C LYS A 160 11.44 11.46 18.75
N LEU A 161 12.07 10.65 17.92
CA LEU A 161 12.49 9.30 18.24
C LEU A 161 14.02 9.26 18.26
N ILE A 162 14.55 8.56 19.23
CA ILE A 162 15.97 8.29 19.36
C ILE A 162 16.15 6.78 19.21
N LEU A 163 16.83 6.39 18.15
CA LEU A 163 17.15 4.99 17.86
C LEU A 163 18.62 4.76 18.11
N ASN A 164 18.94 4.01 19.17
CA ASN A 164 20.31 3.72 19.55
C ASN A 164 20.86 2.61 18.66
N SER A 165 22.11 2.78 18.24
CA SER A 165 22.91 1.87 17.44
C SER A 165 22.31 1.40 16.12
N ILE A 166 22.72 2.05 15.05
CA ILE A 166 22.56 1.54 13.68
C ILE A 166 23.57 0.39 13.52
N SER A 167 23.08 -0.83 13.40
CA SER A 167 23.92 -2.02 13.27
C SER A 167 24.17 -2.45 11.82
N THR A 168 23.41 -1.91 10.88
CA THR A 168 23.47 -2.29 9.46
C THR A 168 23.67 -1.08 8.58
N THR A 169 24.55 -1.21 7.60
CA THR A 169 24.72 -0.21 6.54
C THR A 169 23.65 -0.37 5.47
N THR A 170 23.15 0.74 4.96
CA THR A 170 22.26 0.74 3.79
C THR A 170 23.10 0.73 2.52
N GLN A 171 22.63 0.01 1.52
CA GLN A 171 23.21 0.01 0.18
C GLN A 171 22.16 0.51 -0.83
N PRO A 172 22.57 1.18 -1.90
CA PRO A 172 21.71 1.47 -3.02
C PRO A 172 21.03 0.19 -3.52
N TYR A 173 19.78 0.27 -3.98
CA TYR A 173 18.99 -0.92 -4.36
C TYR A 173 19.67 -1.76 -5.46
N TRP A 174 20.45 -1.13 -6.36
CA TRP A 174 21.17 -1.82 -7.44
C TRP A 174 22.39 -2.62 -6.96
N LEU A 175 22.85 -2.40 -5.72
CA LEU A 175 23.93 -3.17 -5.09
C LEU A 175 23.40 -4.26 -4.15
N GLN A 176 22.09 -4.29 -3.86
CA GLN A 176 21.50 -5.23 -2.91
C GLN A 176 21.34 -6.65 -3.49
N SER A 177 21.35 -6.79 -4.80
CA SER A 177 21.22 -8.09 -5.46
C SER A 177 22.32 -8.26 -6.51
N PRO A 178 22.97 -9.42 -6.60
CA PRO A 178 23.90 -9.69 -7.67
C PRO A 178 23.18 -9.63 -9.03
N ILE A 179 23.87 -9.08 -10.02
CA ILE A 179 23.38 -9.06 -11.40
C ILE A 179 23.28 -10.52 -11.85
N LYS A 180 22.06 -10.98 -12.15
CA LYS A 180 21.85 -12.28 -12.78
C LYS A 180 22.13 -12.11 -14.27
N HIS A 181 23.21 -12.73 -14.75
CA HIS A 181 23.53 -12.87 -16.17
C HIS A 181 22.64 -13.92 -16.82
#